data_f4c30a593af4d4413cc954846b381126
#
_entry.id   f4c30a593af4d4413cc954846b381126
#
_cell.length_a   1.000
_cell.length_b   1.000
_cell.length_c   1.000
_cell.angle_alpha   90.00
_cell.angle_beta   90.00
_cell.angle_gamma   90.00
#
_symmetry.space_group_name_H-M   'P 1'
#
loop_
_entity.id
_entity.type
_entity.pdbx_description
1 polymer ?
#
loop_
_entity_poly.entity_id
_entity_poly.type
_entity_poly.pdbx_seq_one_letter_code
_entity_poly.pdbx_strand_id
1 'polypeptide(L)'
;MTEMRDFTPSLLEPFGLRARRVTRAYGAFICETPQGLKIVKKTAASAGEIWFAHGAKEHLADNGYRMTDRFRITTEGEPYAVAGAECYTVRDWLPGEEPELREAGQVRWIAEELGRMSRCSAGYRAPEKSRSLNRCHELPEQLHKRVRRLENYGRSLKKNGRYTDFDLMLLDCLPLHIEQARQAESLILDPAFAREADRIEAQAVFAHHHFSNHTVLWGRDRMLITDFENACYTMPVMDLVDYTEKVLRKNDWDIRQGIG
;
A
#
# COMPACT_ATOMS: atom_id res chain seq x y z
N MET A 1 7.71 -13.52 14.80
CA MET A 1 7.95 -12.24 15.53
C MET A 1 9.45 -12.14 15.78
N THR A 2 10.19 -11.48 14.89
CA THR A 2 11.63 -11.26 15.08
C THR A 2 11.75 -9.96 15.89
N GLU A 3 12.21 -10.07 17.12
CA GLU A 3 12.44 -8.94 18.00
C GLU A 3 13.51 -8.03 17.41
N MET A 4 13.12 -6.80 17.10
CA MET A 4 14.10 -5.72 16.92
C MET A 4 14.70 -5.42 18.30
N ARG A 5 15.77 -6.12 18.65
CA ARG A 5 16.33 -6.04 20.02
C ARG A 5 17.11 -4.76 20.26
N ASP A 6 17.75 -4.13 19.25
CA ASP A 6 18.68 -3.06 19.53
C ASP A 6 18.62 -1.90 18.54
N PHE A 7 18.09 -0.76 18.96
CA PHE A 7 18.40 0.50 18.33
C PHE A 7 19.84 0.89 18.68
N THR A 8 20.66 1.09 17.67
CA THR A 8 21.99 1.68 17.86
C THR A 8 21.97 3.13 17.34
N PRO A 9 22.54 4.09 18.08
CA PRO A 9 22.64 5.49 17.64
C PRO A 9 23.29 5.65 16.26
N SER A 10 24.16 4.73 15.87
CA SER A 10 24.80 4.67 14.55
C SER A 10 23.82 4.55 13.38
N LEU A 11 22.58 4.10 13.58
CA LEU A 11 21.55 4.08 12.54
C LEU A 11 21.17 5.47 12.01
N LEU A 12 21.40 6.52 12.80
CA LEU A 12 21.09 7.90 12.41
C LEU A 12 22.30 8.65 11.83
N GLU A 13 23.51 8.18 12.07
CA GLU A 13 24.75 8.83 11.61
C GLU A 13 24.81 9.01 10.09
N PRO A 14 24.43 8.01 9.25
CA PRO A 14 24.41 8.20 7.81
C PRO A 14 23.50 9.34 7.34
N PHE A 15 22.47 9.67 8.13
CA PHE A 15 21.52 10.77 7.84
C PHE A 15 21.96 12.11 8.43
N GLY A 16 23.16 12.20 9.02
CA GLY A 16 23.63 13.39 9.70
C GLY A 16 22.82 13.75 10.96
N LEU A 17 22.17 12.77 11.57
CA LEU A 17 21.28 12.95 12.70
C LEU A 17 21.86 12.36 13.98
N ARG A 18 21.50 12.96 15.13
CA ARG A 18 21.79 12.43 16.46
C ARG A 18 20.53 12.43 17.31
N ALA A 19 20.20 11.28 17.89
CA ALA A 19 19.08 11.19 18.81
C ALA A 19 19.49 11.69 20.21
N ARG A 20 18.62 12.50 20.83
CA ARG A 20 18.68 12.87 22.27
C ARG A 20 17.90 11.86 23.11
N ARG A 21 16.79 11.38 22.57
CA ARG A 21 15.92 10.39 23.19
C ARG A 21 15.37 9.45 22.13
N VAL A 22 15.18 8.19 22.49
CA VAL A 22 14.60 7.17 21.61
C VAL A 22 13.47 6.47 22.34
N THR A 23 12.34 6.33 21.66
CA THR A 23 11.17 5.60 22.17
C THR A 23 10.75 4.58 21.11
N ARG A 24 10.46 3.36 21.52
CA ARG A 24 9.95 2.32 20.62
C ARG A 24 8.43 2.44 20.53
N ALA A 25 7.92 2.57 19.32
CA ALA A 25 6.48 2.60 19.05
C ALA A 25 6.18 2.09 17.63
N TYR A 26 5.05 1.44 17.43
CA TYR A 26 4.54 1.01 16.12
C TYR A 26 5.53 0.16 15.29
N GLY A 27 6.32 -0.70 15.97
CA GLY A 27 7.32 -1.52 15.29
C GLY A 27 8.55 -0.76 14.76
N ALA A 28 8.71 0.51 15.13
CA ALA A 28 9.77 1.41 14.72
C ALA A 28 10.37 2.13 15.94
N PHE A 29 11.34 3.02 15.72
CA PHE A 29 11.90 3.89 16.75
C PHE A 29 11.56 5.35 16.45
N ILE A 30 10.98 6.04 17.41
CA ILE A 30 10.78 7.49 17.38
C ILE A 30 11.97 8.14 18.09
N CYS A 31 12.68 8.97 17.37
CA CYS A 31 13.91 9.62 17.80
C CYS A 31 13.71 11.13 17.92
N GLU A 32 13.93 11.68 19.11
CA GLU A 32 14.04 13.13 19.31
C GLU A 32 15.40 13.60 18.83
N THR A 33 15.43 14.46 17.82
CA THR A 33 16.67 15.02 17.28
C THR A 33 16.63 16.55 17.32
N PRO A 34 17.77 17.25 17.17
CA PRO A 34 17.77 18.71 16.99
C PRO A 34 16.96 19.20 15.80
N GLN A 35 16.75 18.32 14.78
CA GLN A 35 15.97 18.59 13.58
C GLN A 35 14.51 18.11 13.70
N GLY A 36 14.00 17.92 14.92
CA GLY A 36 12.65 17.46 15.21
C GLY A 36 12.55 15.95 15.38
N LEU A 37 11.31 15.48 15.54
CA LEU A 37 11.02 14.06 15.71
C LEU A 37 11.25 13.29 14.40
N LYS A 38 11.90 12.15 14.48
CA LYS A 38 12.15 11.24 13.37
C LYS A 38 11.63 9.85 13.69
N ILE A 39 11.11 9.15 12.67
CA ILE A 39 10.85 7.72 12.78
C ILE A 39 11.92 6.96 12.01
N VAL A 40 12.50 5.97 12.67
CA VAL A 40 13.44 5.01 12.07
C VAL A 40 12.72 3.68 11.97
N LYS A 41 12.50 3.21 10.75
CA LYS A 41 11.76 1.97 10.47
C LYS A 41 12.68 0.98 9.77
N LYS A 42 12.78 -0.23 10.33
CA LYS A 42 13.34 -1.37 9.61
C LYS A 42 12.36 -1.75 8.49
N THR A 43 12.87 -2.03 7.30
CA THR A 43 12.06 -2.45 6.17
C THR A 43 12.55 -3.76 5.58
N ALA A 44 11.61 -4.58 5.11
CA ALA A 44 11.90 -5.80 4.35
C ALA A 44 12.02 -5.50 2.83
N ALA A 45 11.70 -4.27 2.40
CA ALA A 45 11.84 -3.87 1.02
C ALA A 45 13.32 -3.88 0.59
N SER A 46 13.56 -4.32 -0.62
CA SER A 46 14.89 -4.25 -1.23
C SER A 46 15.32 -2.79 -1.49
N ALA A 47 16.61 -2.56 -1.64
CA ALA A 47 17.14 -1.25 -1.99
C ALA A 47 16.45 -0.64 -3.22
N GLY A 48 16.19 -1.46 -4.26
CA GLY A 48 15.52 -1.00 -5.47
C GLY A 48 14.06 -0.62 -5.26
N GLU A 49 13.33 -1.29 -4.36
CA GLU A 49 11.96 -0.93 -3.99
C GLU A 49 11.94 0.36 -3.15
N ILE A 50 12.91 0.55 -2.24
CA ILE A 50 13.05 1.80 -1.49
C ILE A 50 13.35 2.97 -2.44
N TRP A 51 14.22 2.78 -3.44
CA TRP A 51 14.50 3.78 -4.45
C TRP A 51 13.27 4.13 -5.30
N PHE A 52 12.47 3.13 -5.68
CA PHE A 52 11.20 3.39 -6.37
C PHE A 52 10.25 4.21 -5.51
N ALA A 53 10.03 3.79 -4.26
CA ALA A 53 9.17 4.49 -3.31
C ALA A 53 9.65 5.93 -3.03
N HIS A 54 10.97 6.14 -2.91
CA HIS A 54 11.55 7.46 -2.76
C HIS A 54 11.25 8.34 -3.96
N GLY A 55 11.61 7.89 -5.16
CA GLY A 55 11.36 8.65 -6.40
C GLY A 55 9.86 8.94 -6.60
N ALA A 56 8.98 7.99 -6.27
CA ALA A 56 7.53 8.17 -6.35
C ALA A 56 7.04 9.31 -5.43
N LYS A 57 7.52 9.36 -4.18
CA LYS A 57 7.17 10.44 -3.23
C LYS A 57 7.71 11.80 -3.66
N GLU A 58 8.94 11.85 -4.20
CA GLU A 58 9.52 13.09 -4.74
C GLU A 58 8.73 13.56 -5.97
N HIS A 59 8.41 12.66 -6.91
CA HIS A 59 7.58 12.96 -8.07
C HIS A 59 6.20 13.53 -7.69
N LEU A 60 5.53 12.92 -6.68
CA LEU A 60 4.27 13.44 -6.16
C LEU A 60 4.44 14.86 -5.62
N ALA A 61 5.50 15.12 -4.84
CA ALA A 61 5.76 16.41 -4.26
C ALA A 61 6.04 17.49 -5.33
N ASP A 62 6.79 17.16 -6.39
CA ASP A 62 7.10 18.02 -7.52
C ASP A 62 5.84 18.35 -8.34
N ASN A 63 4.89 17.41 -8.41
CA ASN A 63 3.56 17.61 -9.03
C ASN A 63 2.51 18.21 -8.07
N GLY A 64 2.95 18.78 -6.93
CA GLY A 64 2.11 19.52 -6.00
C GLY A 64 1.39 18.67 -4.94
N TYR A 65 1.57 17.34 -4.92
CA TYR A 65 1.01 16.48 -3.90
C TYR A 65 2.02 16.20 -2.78
N ARG A 66 1.85 16.86 -1.64
CA ARG A 66 2.82 16.82 -0.53
C ARG A 66 2.34 16.05 0.71
N MET A 67 1.28 15.29 0.58
CA MET A 67 0.72 14.51 1.70
C MET A 67 1.33 13.11 1.80
N THR A 68 2.66 13.03 1.69
CA THR A 68 3.42 11.78 1.84
C THR A 68 4.52 11.92 2.90
N ASP A 69 4.87 10.83 3.54
CA ASP A 69 5.97 10.74 4.51
C ASP A 69 7.31 10.56 3.77
N ARG A 70 7.88 11.64 3.25
CA ARG A 70 9.12 11.61 2.45
C ARG A 70 10.29 11.04 3.24
N PHE A 71 11.16 10.27 2.56
CA PHE A 71 12.38 9.75 3.16
C PHE A 71 13.41 10.85 3.42
N ARG A 72 14.12 10.72 4.53
CA ARG A 72 15.38 11.46 4.74
C ARG A 72 16.47 10.78 3.94
N ILE A 73 17.32 11.58 3.30
CA ILE A 73 18.43 11.11 2.49
C ILE A 73 19.69 11.11 3.33
N THR A 74 20.52 10.08 3.19
CA THR A 74 21.84 10.03 3.81
C THR A 74 22.77 11.09 3.22
N THR A 75 23.90 11.33 3.86
CA THR A 75 24.96 12.22 3.35
C THR A 75 25.56 11.74 2.02
N GLU A 76 25.39 10.47 1.69
CA GLU A 76 25.82 9.86 0.41
C GLU A 76 24.71 9.85 -0.66
N GLY A 77 23.52 10.40 -0.35
CA GLY A 77 22.40 10.49 -1.28
C GLY A 77 21.49 9.27 -1.32
N GLU A 78 21.59 8.33 -0.37
CA GLU A 78 20.75 7.13 -0.33
C GLU A 78 19.48 7.36 0.54
N PRO A 79 18.29 6.84 0.15
CA PRO A 79 17.05 6.95 0.92
C PRO A 79 16.95 5.93 2.08
N TYR A 80 18.00 5.18 2.34
CA TYR A 80 18.10 4.17 3.39
C TYR A 80 19.52 4.06 3.90
N ALA A 81 19.67 3.42 5.07
CA ALA A 81 20.95 2.97 5.59
C ALA A 81 20.91 1.46 5.85
N VAL A 82 22.08 0.83 5.84
CA VAL A 82 22.22 -0.60 6.12
C VAL A 82 22.97 -0.78 7.45
N ALA A 83 22.42 -1.62 8.32
CA ALA A 83 23.10 -2.05 9.55
C ALA A 83 23.03 -3.56 9.66
N GLY A 84 24.18 -4.23 9.59
CA GLY A 84 24.25 -5.68 9.44
C GLY A 84 23.63 -6.13 8.12
N ALA A 85 22.63 -7.00 8.19
CA ALA A 85 21.88 -7.48 7.03
C ALA A 85 20.55 -6.72 6.79
N GLU A 86 20.30 -5.65 7.54
CA GLU A 86 18.98 -5.02 7.59
C GLU A 86 19.01 -3.60 7.01
N CYS A 87 17.95 -3.26 6.26
CA CYS A 87 17.73 -1.92 5.73
C CYS A 87 16.85 -1.09 6.67
N TYR A 88 17.20 0.18 6.83
CA TYR A 88 16.49 1.15 7.66
C TYR A 88 16.20 2.41 6.87
N THR A 89 14.98 2.91 6.99
CA THR A 89 14.57 4.20 6.44
C THR A 89 14.32 5.19 7.58
N VAL A 90 14.56 6.46 7.32
CA VAL A 90 14.30 7.55 8.25
C VAL A 90 13.34 8.54 7.60
N ARG A 91 12.33 8.97 8.37
CA ARG A 91 11.32 9.94 7.94
C ARG A 91 11.05 10.92 9.07
N ASP A 92 10.46 12.05 8.76
CA ASP A 92 9.95 12.94 9.79
C ASP A 92 8.75 12.25 10.49
N TRP A 93 8.79 12.22 11.82
CA TRP A 93 7.65 11.72 12.58
C TRP A 93 6.60 12.80 12.73
N LEU A 94 5.38 12.45 12.37
CA LEU A 94 4.20 13.28 12.56
C LEU A 94 3.22 12.52 13.43
N PRO A 95 2.79 13.12 14.55
CA PRO A 95 1.75 12.51 15.36
C PRO A 95 0.44 12.49 14.58
N GLY A 96 -0.19 11.34 14.54
CA GLY A 96 -1.47 11.10 13.89
C GLY A 96 -2.03 9.75 14.29
N GLU A 97 -3.29 9.56 14.06
CA GLU A 97 -4.01 8.32 14.30
C GLU A 97 -4.49 7.73 12.97
N GLU A 98 -4.89 6.48 12.97
CA GLU A 98 -5.58 5.91 11.82
C GLU A 98 -6.94 6.59 11.65
N PRO A 99 -7.41 6.81 10.40
CA PRO A 99 -8.73 7.39 10.17
C PRO A 99 -9.85 6.45 10.63
N GLU A 100 -10.94 7.04 11.10
CA GLU A 100 -12.14 6.30 11.47
C GLU A 100 -13.01 6.02 10.24
N LEU A 101 -13.02 4.74 9.81
CA LEU A 101 -13.71 4.30 8.59
C LEU A 101 -15.25 4.29 8.71
N ARG A 102 -15.81 4.59 9.87
CA ARG A 102 -17.25 4.80 10.07
C ARG A 102 -17.65 6.26 9.92
N GLU A 103 -16.69 7.16 9.85
CA GLU A 103 -16.93 8.58 9.69
C GLU A 103 -16.91 8.96 8.21
N ALA A 104 -18.11 9.19 7.63
CA ALA A 104 -18.27 9.44 6.19
C ALA A 104 -17.44 10.62 5.67
N GLY A 105 -17.23 11.66 6.51
CA GLY A 105 -16.39 12.81 6.14
C GLY A 105 -14.94 12.42 5.90
N GLN A 106 -14.36 11.61 6.78
CA GLN A 106 -12.98 11.12 6.63
C GLN A 106 -12.87 10.16 5.45
N VAL A 107 -13.83 9.25 5.29
CA VAL A 107 -13.87 8.29 4.17
C VAL A 107 -13.86 9.01 2.82
N ARG A 108 -14.77 9.99 2.66
CA ARG A 108 -14.85 10.79 1.43
C ARG A 108 -13.57 11.57 1.16
N TRP A 109 -13.06 12.23 2.17
CA TRP A 109 -11.86 13.05 2.03
C TRP A 109 -10.65 12.21 1.60
N ILE A 110 -10.47 11.00 2.17
CA ILE A 110 -9.41 10.08 1.78
C ILE A 110 -9.58 9.61 0.33
N ALA A 111 -10.80 9.31 -0.10
CA ALA A 111 -11.07 8.94 -1.49
C ALA A 111 -10.75 10.09 -2.48
N GLU A 112 -11.06 11.34 -2.10
CA GLU A 112 -10.68 12.53 -2.87
C GLU A 112 -9.17 12.70 -2.96
N GLU A 113 -8.44 12.46 -1.85
CA GLU A 113 -6.98 12.53 -1.83
C GLU A 113 -6.33 11.41 -2.66
N LEU A 114 -6.89 10.20 -2.66
CA LEU A 114 -6.48 9.15 -3.60
C LEU A 114 -6.62 9.59 -5.06
N GLY A 115 -7.74 10.22 -5.40
CA GLY A 115 -7.95 10.78 -6.73
C GLY A 115 -6.94 11.88 -7.09
N ARG A 116 -6.53 12.72 -6.13
CA ARG A 116 -5.48 13.73 -6.32
C ARG A 116 -4.11 13.09 -6.50
N MET A 117 -3.75 12.14 -5.63
CA MET A 117 -2.50 11.39 -5.71
C MET A 117 -2.37 10.67 -7.07
N SER A 118 -3.43 10.00 -7.52
CA SER A 118 -3.49 9.34 -8.82
C SER A 118 -3.20 10.29 -9.98
N ARG A 119 -3.79 11.49 -10.00
CA ARG A 119 -3.49 12.48 -11.04
C ARG A 119 -2.03 12.95 -11.01
N CYS A 120 -1.46 13.11 -9.82
CA CYS A 120 -0.08 13.54 -9.65
C CYS A 120 0.95 12.43 -9.90
N SER A 121 0.52 11.16 -10.00
CA SER A 121 1.43 10.03 -10.22
C SER A 121 1.80 9.82 -11.70
N ALA A 122 1.08 10.43 -12.63
CA ALA A 122 1.33 10.29 -14.07
C ALA A 122 2.69 10.88 -14.49
N GLY A 123 3.34 10.25 -15.45
CA GLY A 123 4.64 10.69 -15.98
C GLY A 123 5.82 10.33 -15.07
N TYR A 124 5.62 9.47 -14.10
CA TYR A 124 6.68 9.05 -13.19
C TYR A 124 7.79 8.30 -13.95
N ARG A 125 9.04 8.70 -13.70
CA ARG A 125 10.22 8.01 -14.19
C ARG A 125 11.03 7.51 -13.00
N ALA A 126 11.00 6.20 -12.80
CA ALA A 126 11.72 5.59 -11.69
C ALA A 126 13.23 5.85 -11.82
N PRO A 127 13.94 6.14 -10.72
CA PRO A 127 15.41 6.25 -10.71
C PRO A 127 16.07 4.98 -11.25
N GLU A 128 17.27 5.09 -11.85
CA GLU A 128 18.01 3.93 -12.41
C GLU A 128 18.29 2.84 -11.36
N LYS A 129 18.50 3.21 -10.11
CA LYS A 129 18.71 2.28 -8.99
C LYS A 129 17.44 1.54 -8.55
N SER A 130 16.27 1.91 -9.10
CA SER A 130 15.00 1.32 -8.71
C SER A 130 14.79 -0.06 -9.27
N ARG A 131 14.12 -0.91 -8.49
CA ARG A 131 13.43 -2.07 -9.02
C ARG A 131 12.02 -1.65 -9.44
N SER A 132 11.85 -1.37 -10.71
CA SER A 132 10.55 -1.04 -11.28
C SER A 132 9.72 -2.32 -11.47
N LEU A 133 8.52 -2.37 -10.87
CA LEU A 133 7.53 -3.40 -11.12
C LEU A 133 6.41 -2.79 -11.95
N ASN A 134 6.12 -3.39 -13.10
CA ASN A 134 4.97 -3.06 -13.92
C ASN A 134 3.92 -4.16 -13.77
N ARG A 135 2.74 -3.80 -13.27
CA ARG A 135 1.62 -4.70 -12.99
C ARG A 135 0.36 -4.30 -13.75
N CYS A 136 0.45 -3.42 -14.73
CA CYS A 136 -0.72 -2.93 -15.48
C CYS A 136 -1.53 -4.06 -16.12
N HIS A 137 -0.87 -5.14 -16.53
CA HIS A 137 -1.49 -6.27 -17.24
C HIS A 137 -1.61 -7.56 -16.40
N GLU A 138 -1.28 -7.52 -15.10
CA GLU A 138 -1.27 -8.75 -14.28
C GLU A 138 -2.67 -9.19 -13.81
N LEU A 139 -3.62 -8.24 -13.71
CA LEU A 139 -4.92 -8.49 -13.09
C LEU A 139 -5.73 -9.60 -13.77
N PRO A 140 -5.81 -9.71 -15.12
CA PRO A 140 -6.54 -10.79 -15.78
C PRO A 140 -6.03 -12.18 -15.39
N GLU A 141 -4.71 -12.38 -15.44
CA GLU A 141 -4.12 -13.66 -15.06
C GLU A 141 -4.28 -13.97 -13.56
N GLN A 142 -4.11 -12.97 -12.72
CA GLN A 142 -4.32 -13.13 -11.27
C GLN A 142 -5.75 -13.52 -10.95
N LEU A 143 -6.74 -12.85 -11.54
CA LEU A 143 -8.15 -13.16 -11.33
C LEU A 143 -8.48 -14.56 -11.84
N HIS A 144 -8.04 -14.92 -13.05
CA HIS A 144 -8.22 -16.27 -13.61
C HIS A 144 -7.68 -17.35 -12.66
N LYS A 145 -6.47 -17.18 -12.13
CA LYS A 145 -5.89 -18.11 -11.15
C LYS A 145 -6.73 -18.21 -9.87
N ARG A 146 -7.29 -17.08 -9.39
CA ARG A 146 -8.15 -17.06 -8.21
C ARG A 146 -9.48 -17.78 -8.45
N VAL A 147 -10.13 -17.53 -9.58
CA VAL A 147 -11.37 -18.22 -9.98
C VAL A 147 -11.15 -19.73 -10.03
N ARG A 148 -10.12 -20.18 -10.74
CA ARG A 148 -9.79 -21.60 -10.81
C ARG A 148 -9.45 -22.22 -9.45
N ARG A 149 -8.79 -21.49 -8.57
CA ARG A 149 -8.51 -21.96 -7.21
C ARG A 149 -9.79 -22.15 -6.43
N LEU A 150 -10.74 -21.22 -6.52
CA LEU A 150 -12.04 -21.29 -5.87
C LEU A 150 -12.86 -22.51 -6.37
N GLU A 151 -12.90 -22.73 -7.69
CA GLU A 151 -13.56 -23.90 -8.30
C GLU A 151 -12.93 -25.22 -7.88
N ASN A 152 -11.59 -25.29 -7.86
CA ASN A 152 -10.86 -26.48 -7.44
C ASN A 152 -11.13 -26.80 -5.99
N TYR A 153 -11.17 -25.76 -5.12
CA TYR A 153 -11.47 -25.94 -3.71
C TYR A 153 -12.88 -26.53 -3.52
N GLY A 154 -13.88 -26.01 -4.20
CA GLY A 154 -15.25 -26.55 -4.16
C GLY A 154 -15.34 -28.00 -4.64
N ARG A 155 -14.59 -28.34 -5.70
CA ARG A 155 -14.51 -29.74 -6.16
C ARG A 155 -13.85 -30.66 -5.15
N SER A 156 -12.80 -30.19 -4.49
CA SER A 156 -12.07 -30.94 -3.46
C SER A 156 -12.95 -31.20 -2.23
N LEU A 157 -13.68 -30.18 -1.76
CA LEU A 157 -14.62 -30.34 -0.65
C LEU A 157 -15.66 -31.41 -0.93
N LYS A 158 -16.28 -31.39 -2.10
CA LYS A 158 -17.29 -32.41 -2.48
C LYS A 158 -16.76 -33.83 -2.52
N LYS A 159 -15.46 -34.04 -2.74
CA LYS A 159 -14.82 -35.36 -2.78
C LYS A 159 -14.53 -35.96 -1.39
N ASN A 160 -14.35 -35.11 -0.38
CA ASN A 160 -13.88 -35.54 0.93
C ASN A 160 -14.92 -36.34 1.76
N GLY A 161 -16.22 -36.19 1.46
CA GLY A 161 -17.32 -36.93 2.09
C GLY A 161 -17.48 -36.74 3.62
N ARG A 162 -16.62 -35.94 4.25
CA ARG A 162 -16.71 -35.55 5.67
C ARG A 162 -16.66 -34.05 5.70
N TYR A 163 -17.67 -33.42 6.29
CA TYR A 163 -17.84 -31.97 6.32
C TYR A 163 -17.87 -31.46 7.74
N THR A 164 -17.15 -30.39 8.01
CA THR A 164 -17.38 -29.54 9.17
C THR A 164 -18.55 -28.59 8.92
N ASP A 165 -19.07 -27.95 9.95
CA ASP A 165 -20.12 -26.91 9.80
C ASP A 165 -19.68 -25.78 8.87
N PHE A 166 -18.39 -25.41 8.92
CA PHE A 166 -17.80 -24.44 8.01
C PHE A 166 -17.83 -24.92 6.55
N ASP A 167 -17.49 -26.20 6.29
CA ASP A 167 -17.51 -26.78 4.95
C ASP A 167 -18.93 -26.76 4.35
N LEU A 168 -19.94 -27.08 5.18
CA LEU A 168 -21.34 -27.04 4.76
C LEU A 168 -21.79 -25.64 4.40
N MET A 169 -21.51 -24.66 5.27
CA MET A 169 -21.80 -23.25 5.00
C MET A 169 -21.10 -22.76 3.72
N LEU A 170 -19.83 -23.13 3.54
CA LEU A 170 -19.08 -22.74 2.36
C LEU A 170 -19.63 -23.39 1.08
N LEU A 171 -20.03 -24.67 1.10
CA LEU A 171 -20.62 -25.35 -0.04
C LEU A 171 -21.96 -24.72 -0.47
N ASP A 172 -22.70 -24.15 0.47
CA ASP A 172 -23.96 -23.45 0.20
C ASP A 172 -23.72 -22.13 -0.53
N CYS A 173 -22.77 -21.31 -0.07
CA CYS A 173 -22.51 -19.97 -0.65
C CYS A 173 -21.56 -20.00 -1.86
N LEU A 174 -20.72 -21.02 -1.99
CA LEU A 174 -19.66 -21.11 -3.00
C LEU A 174 -20.15 -20.99 -4.46
N PRO A 175 -21.29 -21.57 -4.88
CA PRO A 175 -21.79 -21.41 -6.26
C PRO A 175 -22.02 -19.94 -6.64
N LEU A 176 -22.61 -19.16 -5.73
CA LEU A 176 -22.83 -17.73 -5.95
C LEU A 176 -21.50 -16.98 -6.10
N HIS A 177 -20.54 -17.25 -5.22
CA HIS A 177 -19.24 -16.60 -5.29
C HIS A 177 -18.43 -16.98 -6.53
N ILE A 178 -18.54 -18.23 -7.01
CA ILE A 178 -17.92 -18.63 -8.27
C ILE A 178 -18.56 -17.88 -9.44
N GLU A 179 -19.89 -17.77 -9.47
CA GLU A 179 -20.59 -17.03 -10.50
C GLU A 179 -20.19 -15.55 -10.55
N GLN A 180 -20.18 -14.88 -9.39
CA GLN A 180 -19.71 -13.49 -9.29
C GLN A 180 -18.25 -13.33 -9.72
N ALA A 181 -17.38 -14.28 -9.35
CA ALA A 181 -15.97 -14.25 -9.75
C ALA A 181 -15.80 -14.42 -11.26
N ARG A 182 -16.60 -15.28 -11.92
CA ARG A 182 -16.61 -15.44 -13.38
C ARG A 182 -17.15 -14.19 -14.11
N GLN A 183 -18.17 -13.55 -13.55
CA GLN A 183 -18.67 -12.27 -14.08
C GLN A 183 -17.59 -11.19 -14.01
N ALA A 184 -16.90 -11.08 -12.87
CA ALA A 184 -15.77 -10.17 -12.74
C ALA A 184 -14.63 -10.51 -13.72
N GLU A 185 -14.32 -11.79 -13.91
CA GLU A 185 -13.33 -12.25 -14.90
C GLU A 185 -13.74 -11.83 -16.33
N SER A 186 -14.99 -11.98 -16.69
CA SER A 186 -15.49 -11.59 -18.03
C SER A 186 -15.37 -10.09 -18.28
N LEU A 187 -15.59 -9.25 -17.27
CA LEU A 187 -15.42 -7.79 -17.37
C LEU A 187 -13.95 -7.40 -17.57
N ILE A 188 -13.03 -8.08 -16.90
CA ILE A 188 -11.59 -7.80 -17.03
C ILE A 188 -11.01 -8.34 -18.33
N LEU A 189 -11.62 -9.36 -18.91
CA LEU A 189 -11.23 -9.88 -20.23
C LEU A 189 -11.80 -9.04 -21.39
N ASP A 190 -12.65 -8.04 -21.13
CA ASP A 190 -13.09 -7.11 -22.15
C ASP A 190 -11.90 -6.34 -22.75
N PRO A 191 -11.83 -6.20 -24.08
CA PRO A 191 -10.77 -5.41 -24.73
C PRO A 191 -10.66 -3.95 -24.24
N ALA A 192 -11.71 -3.37 -23.66
CA ALA A 192 -11.68 -2.05 -23.07
C ALA A 192 -10.74 -2.00 -21.88
N PHE A 193 -10.69 -3.06 -21.05
CA PHE A 193 -9.77 -3.16 -19.94
C PHE A 193 -8.30 -3.16 -20.42
N ALA A 194 -7.98 -3.96 -21.42
CA ALA A 194 -6.63 -4.02 -22.00
C ALA A 194 -6.20 -2.65 -22.55
N ARG A 195 -7.09 -1.96 -23.29
CA ARG A 195 -6.80 -0.59 -23.79
C ARG A 195 -6.56 0.41 -22.66
N GLU A 196 -7.29 0.30 -21.56
CA GLU A 196 -7.06 1.16 -20.40
C GLU A 196 -5.72 0.84 -19.70
N ALA A 197 -5.37 -0.45 -19.59
CA ALA A 197 -4.07 -0.87 -19.07
C ALA A 197 -2.91 -0.31 -19.92
N ASP A 198 -3.01 -0.41 -21.25
CA ASP A 198 -2.05 0.16 -22.20
C ASP A 198 -1.94 1.68 -22.03
N ARG A 199 -3.05 2.37 -21.84
CA ARG A 199 -3.09 3.83 -21.64
C ARG A 199 -2.39 4.23 -20.35
N ILE A 200 -2.66 3.53 -19.25
CA ILE A 200 -2.05 3.78 -17.93
C ILE A 200 -0.55 3.52 -17.99
N GLU A 201 -0.14 2.41 -18.62
CA GLU A 201 1.27 2.09 -18.81
C GLU A 201 1.99 3.15 -19.64
N ALA A 202 1.41 3.56 -20.77
CA ALA A 202 1.99 4.60 -21.64
C ALA A 202 2.11 5.96 -20.93
N GLN A 203 1.22 6.25 -19.98
CA GLN A 203 1.27 7.45 -19.14
C GLN A 203 2.23 7.30 -17.94
N ALA A 204 2.88 6.14 -17.77
CA ALA A 204 3.76 5.85 -16.64
C ALA A 204 3.14 6.25 -15.29
N VAL A 205 1.92 5.79 -15.06
CA VAL A 205 1.17 6.02 -13.82
C VAL A 205 1.56 4.96 -12.80
N PHE A 206 1.78 5.35 -11.57
CA PHE A 206 1.96 4.41 -10.46
C PHE A 206 0.84 4.53 -9.43
N ALA A 207 0.65 3.47 -8.65
CA ALA A 207 -0.22 3.42 -7.50
C ALA A 207 0.56 3.04 -6.25
N HIS A 208 -0.03 3.27 -5.09
CA HIS A 208 0.50 2.86 -3.79
C HIS A 208 0.55 1.33 -3.65
N HIS A 209 -0.44 0.65 -4.21
CA HIS A 209 -0.58 -0.81 -4.33
C HIS A 209 -0.63 -1.60 -3.01
N HIS A 210 -0.88 -0.90 -1.90
CA HIS A 210 -1.16 -1.47 -0.57
C HIS A 210 -1.94 -0.48 0.28
N PHE A 211 -2.85 0.26 -0.35
CA PHE A 211 -3.57 1.34 0.32
C PHE A 211 -4.63 0.82 1.29
N SER A 212 -4.62 1.36 2.49
CA SER A 212 -5.62 1.06 3.52
C SER A 212 -5.64 2.18 4.58
N ASN A 213 -6.57 2.11 5.54
CA ASN A 213 -6.55 3.01 6.69
C ASN A 213 -5.24 2.96 7.49
N HIS A 214 -4.56 1.80 7.51
CA HIS A 214 -3.28 1.65 8.22
C HIS A 214 -2.11 2.41 7.58
N THR A 215 -2.24 2.77 6.30
CA THR A 215 -1.25 3.57 5.58
C THR A 215 -1.59 5.06 5.54
N VAL A 216 -2.61 5.47 6.28
CA VAL A 216 -3.03 6.86 6.42
C VAL A 216 -2.83 7.32 7.86
N LEU A 217 -2.09 8.40 8.05
CA LEU A 217 -1.98 9.10 9.33
C LEU A 217 -2.88 10.34 9.29
N TRP A 218 -3.90 10.34 10.13
CA TRP A 218 -4.83 11.46 10.28
C TRP A 218 -4.38 12.34 11.45
N GLY A 219 -3.83 13.50 11.15
CA GLY A 219 -3.41 14.48 12.14
C GLY A 219 -4.41 15.64 12.26
N ARG A 220 -4.17 16.55 13.20
CA ARG A 220 -5.04 17.72 13.42
C ARG A 220 -5.15 18.62 12.20
N ASP A 221 -4.03 18.90 11.55
CA ASP A 221 -3.92 19.91 10.49
C ASP A 221 -3.62 19.31 9.13
N ARG A 222 -3.31 18.03 9.05
CA ARG A 222 -2.96 17.36 7.82
C ARG A 222 -3.09 15.84 7.92
N MET A 223 -3.28 15.22 6.76
CA MET A 223 -3.14 13.78 6.54
C MET A 223 -1.79 13.48 5.88
N LEU A 224 -1.26 12.30 6.12
CA LEU A 224 -0.15 11.74 5.36
C LEU A 224 -0.48 10.34 4.88
N ILE A 225 -0.09 10.02 3.66
CA ILE A 225 -0.04 8.65 3.14
C ILE A 225 1.39 8.14 3.35
N THR A 226 1.50 6.95 3.94
CA THR A 226 2.76 6.32 4.36
C THR A 226 2.95 4.96 3.66
N ASP A 227 4.12 4.34 3.85
CA ASP A 227 4.37 2.93 3.47
C ASP A 227 4.28 2.64 1.96
N PHE A 228 4.93 3.48 1.13
CA PHE A 228 5.01 3.34 -0.34
C PHE A 228 5.91 2.20 -0.84
N GLU A 229 6.40 1.34 0.01
CA GLU A 229 7.35 0.28 -0.33
C GLU A 229 6.80 -0.75 -1.33
N ASN A 230 5.46 -0.80 -1.49
CA ASN A 230 4.78 -1.63 -2.48
C ASN A 230 4.38 -0.86 -3.75
N ALA A 231 4.69 0.42 -3.85
CA ALA A 231 4.32 1.22 -5.01
C ALA A 231 4.89 0.63 -6.29
N CYS A 232 4.10 0.63 -7.35
CA CYS A 232 4.48 0.07 -8.65
C CYS A 232 3.66 0.73 -9.77
N TYR A 233 4.10 0.55 -11.01
CA TYR A 233 3.30 0.93 -12.17
C TYR A 233 2.09 0.00 -12.25
N THR A 234 0.90 0.55 -12.08
CA THR A 234 -0.37 -0.17 -12.13
C THR A 234 -1.52 0.82 -12.22
N MET A 235 -2.73 0.31 -12.37
CA MET A 235 -3.96 1.12 -12.38
C MET A 235 -4.23 1.70 -10.98
N PRO A 236 -4.31 3.01 -10.81
CA PRO A 236 -4.58 3.63 -9.50
C PRO A 236 -5.93 3.26 -8.89
N VAL A 237 -6.88 2.85 -9.72
CA VAL A 237 -8.19 2.36 -9.25
C VAL A 237 -8.05 1.18 -8.28
N MET A 238 -6.95 0.43 -8.33
CA MET A 238 -6.70 -0.69 -7.40
C MET A 238 -6.60 -0.21 -5.95
N ASP A 239 -5.96 0.95 -5.72
CA ASP A 239 -5.90 1.55 -4.38
C ASP A 239 -7.30 1.93 -3.86
N LEU A 240 -8.16 2.44 -4.74
CA LEU A 240 -9.54 2.76 -4.39
C LEU A 240 -10.35 1.49 -4.09
N VAL A 241 -10.14 0.40 -4.83
CA VAL A 241 -10.79 -0.90 -4.58
C VAL A 241 -10.37 -1.43 -3.20
N ASP A 242 -9.06 -1.43 -2.90
CA ASP A 242 -8.53 -1.89 -1.62
C ASP A 242 -9.10 -1.05 -0.46
N TYR A 243 -9.15 0.27 -0.63
CA TYR A 243 -9.71 1.18 0.37
C TYR A 243 -11.23 0.96 0.57
N THR A 244 -11.99 0.87 -0.53
CA THR A 244 -13.44 0.64 -0.48
C THR A 244 -13.75 -0.69 0.23
N GLU A 245 -12.98 -1.74 -0.03
CA GLU A 245 -13.14 -3.03 0.67
C GLU A 245 -12.97 -2.87 2.18
N LYS A 246 -11.98 -2.10 2.64
CA LYS A 246 -11.79 -1.84 4.08
C LYS A 246 -12.96 -1.05 4.68
N VAL A 247 -13.44 -0.04 3.98
CA VAL A 247 -14.62 0.75 4.41
C VAL A 247 -15.84 -0.15 4.53
N LEU A 248 -16.16 -0.93 3.50
CA LEU A 248 -17.31 -1.84 3.50
C LEU A 248 -17.24 -2.86 4.64
N ARG A 249 -16.09 -3.50 4.84
CA ARG A 249 -15.89 -4.44 5.96
C ARG A 249 -16.11 -3.81 7.31
N LYS A 250 -15.68 -2.57 7.50
CA LYS A 250 -15.86 -1.85 8.78
C LYS A 250 -17.31 -1.42 9.00
N ASN A 251 -18.09 -1.29 7.94
CA ASN A 251 -19.49 -0.87 7.94
C ASN A 251 -20.46 -2.01 7.58
N ASP A 252 -20.12 -3.24 7.97
CA ASP A 252 -20.96 -4.43 7.82
C ASP A 252 -21.49 -4.65 6.38
N TRP A 253 -20.68 -4.25 5.38
CA TRP A 253 -20.97 -4.32 3.95
C TRP A 253 -22.17 -3.44 3.50
N ASP A 254 -22.52 -2.40 4.26
CA ASP A 254 -23.50 -1.41 3.81
C ASP A 254 -22.91 -0.55 2.66
N ILE A 255 -23.31 -0.88 1.43
CA ILE A 255 -22.84 -0.23 0.19
C ILE A 255 -23.09 1.29 0.21
N ARG A 256 -24.18 1.76 0.85
CA ARG A 256 -24.51 3.19 0.94
C ARG A 256 -23.48 4.01 1.73
N GLN A 257 -22.76 3.38 2.64
CA GLN A 257 -21.71 4.03 3.41
C GLN A 257 -20.34 3.98 2.74
N GLY A 258 -20.13 3.08 1.77
CA GLY A 258 -18.85 2.90 1.11
C GLY A 258 -18.74 3.51 -0.30
N ILE A 259 -19.89 3.79 -0.95
CA ILE A 259 -19.95 4.21 -2.36
C ILE A 259 -20.80 5.49 -2.53
N GLY A 260 -21.45 5.96 -1.48
CA GLY A 260 -22.34 7.13 -1.48
C GLY A 260 -21.61 8.48 -1.50
#